data_fe912b89092bc95c0d8de46c8ceef97f
#
_entry.id   fe912b89092bc95c0d8de46c8ceef97f
#
_cell.length_a   1.000
_cell.length_b   1.000
_cell.length_c   1.000
_cell.angle_alpha   90.00
_cell.angle_beta   90.00
_cell.angle_gamma   90.00
#
_symmetry.space_group_name_H-M   'P 1'
#
loop_
_entity.id
_entity.type
_entity.pdbx_description
1 polymer ?
#
loop_
_entity_poly.entity_id
_entity_poly.type
_entity_poly.pdbx_seq_one_letter_code
_entity_poly.pdbx_strand_id
1 'polypeptide(L)'
;MNSILIQTDFDNTLTIGNVSELIHEEFGPENWPEIYEKYKKGMITVEESNIFSFKSLKTKKTNLDNFVKKNVKFRKGFLEFYNYVNEIGLDFKIVSGGVDFYIYSALSSVGIDPKSVEIISGKATFNSEGISVQYFDLENLSISENFKGTYTEFHKQIYSKIIYFGDSFTDLNSAKISDVIFATDKLKQYFNKESIEHFPFENYFEVLEIFKEQNLTKF
;
A
#
# COMPACT_ATOMS: atom_id res chain seq x y z
N MET A 1 2.03 26.02 -6.27
CA MET A 1 3.37 25.61 -5.76
C MET A 1 3.75 24.35 -6.48
N ASN A 2 4.99 24.26 -6.97
CA ASN A 2 5.46 23.02 -7.57
C ASN A 2 5.75 22.04 -6.44
N SER A 3 4.87 21.07 -6.22
CA SER A 3 5.01 20.05 -5.18
C SER A 3 5.02 18.64 -5.79
N ILE A 4 5.91 17.80 -5.29
CA ILE A 4 6.06 16.40 -5.71
C ILE A 4 5.53 15.51 -4.61
N LEU A 5 4.67 14.56 -4.97
CA LEU A 5 4.18 13.51 -4.10
C LEU A 5 4.85 12.18 -4.42
N ILE A 6 5.38 11.53 -3.41
CA ILE A 6 5.67 10.10 -3.42
C ILE A 6 4.41 9.39 -2.92
N GLN A 7 3.69 8.74 -3.81
CA GLN A 7 2.54 7.91 -3.45
C GLN A 7 2.90 6.44 -3.62
N THR A 8 2.71 5.65 -2.58
CA THR A 8 3.08 4.24 -2.59
C THR A 8 1.96 3.35 -2.10
N ASP A 9 1.83 2.16 -2.70
CA ASP A 9 1.16 1.04 -2.06
C ASP A 9 2.00 0.53 -0.87
N PHE A 10 1.44 -0.40 -0.09
CA PHE A 10 2.08 -0.96 1.10
C PHE A 10 2.48 -2.43 0.91
N ASP A 11 1.50 -3.31 0.74
CA ASP A 11 1.70 -4.76 0.64
C ASP A 11 2.45 -5.13 -0.64
N ASN A 12 3.49 -5.97 -0.56
CA ASN A 12 4.41 -6.32 -1.65
C ASN A 12 5.17 -5.13 -2.28
N THR A 13 4.81 -3.89 -1.98
CA THR A 13 5.51 -2.69 -2.48
C THR A 13 6.55 -2.18 -1.47
N LEU A 14 6.14 -1.75 -0.28
CA LEU A 14 7.04 -1.41 0.82
C LEU A 14 7.51 -2.66 1.56
N THR A 15 6.64 -3.66 1.68
CA THR A 15 6.92 -4.93 2.36
C THR A 15 7.33 -6.02 1.38
N ILE A 16 7.95 -7.07 1.92
CA ILE A 16 8.14 -8.35 1.23
C ILE A 16 6.96 -9.24 1.65
N GLY A 17 6.08 -9.52 0.71
CA GLY A 17 4.85 -10.27 0.96
C GLY A 17 3.67 -9.40 1.36
N ASN A 18 2.48 -10.00 1.29
CA ASN A 18 1.21 -9.37 1.65
C ASN A 18 0.92 -9.58 3.14
N VAL A 19 0.78 -8.50 3.88
CA VAL A 19 0.60 -8.55 5.35
C VAL A 19 -0.78 -9.06 5.72
N SER A 20 -1.83 -8.73 4.93
CA SER A 20 -3.16 -9.29 5.15
C SER A 20 -3.18 -10.80 5.00
N GLU A 21 -2.52 -11.35 3.96
CA GLU A 21 -2.37 -12.79 3.77
C GLU A 21 -1.64 -13.42 4.94
N LEU A 22 -0.50 -12.86 5.36
CA LEU A 22 0.29 -13.36 6.48
C LEU A 22 -0.53 -13.42 7.79
N ILE A 23 -1.36 -12.40 8.05
CA ILE A 23 -2.26 -12.39 9.21
C ILE A 23 -3.31 -13.50 9.10
N HIS A 24 -3.89 -13.70 7.93
CA HIS A 24 -4.94 -14.69 7.74
C HIS A 24 -4.41 -16.13 7.73
N GLU A 25 -3.17 -16.35 7.33
CA GLU A 25 -2.50 -17.66 7.46
C GLU A 25 -2.36 -18.08 8.93
N GLU A 26 -2.14 -17.15 9.84
CA GLU A 26 -1.96 -17.42 11.28
C GLU A 26 -3.27 -17.38 12.07
N PHE A 27 -4.14 -16.41 11.80
CA PHE A 27 -5.33 -16.11 12.62
C PHE A 27 -6.65 -16.17 11.84
N GLY A 28 -6.59 -16.42 10.53
CA GLY A 28 -7.76 -16.32 9.68
C GLY A 28 -8.83 -17.35 9.98
N PRO A 29 -10.08 -17.07 9.61
CA PRO A 29 -11.17 -18.03 9.70
C PRO A 29 -10.97 -19.18 8.71
N GLU A 30 -11.60 -20.33 9.00
CA GLU A 30 -11.50 -21.54 8.15
C GLU A 30 -11.89 -21.29 6.68
N ASN A 31 -12.80 -20.37 6.44
CA ASN A 31 -13.26 -20.02 5.08
C ASN A 31 -12.42 -18.94 4.39
N TRP A 32 -11.34 -18.45 5.01
CA TRP A 32 -10.47 -17.47 4.37
C TRP A 32 -9.93 -17.91 3.00
N PRO A 33 -9.48 -19.17 2.79
CA PRO A 33 -9.00 -19.61 1.48
C PRO A 33 -10.04 -19.46 0.36
N GLU A 34 -11.33 -19.64 0.66
CA GLU A 34 -12.41 -19.44 -0.32
C GLU A 34 -12.61 -17.96 -0.68
N ILE A 35 -12.52 -17.06 0.31
CA ILE A 35 -12.60 -15.61 0.09
C ILE A 35 -11.41 -15.17 -0.78
N TYR A 36 -10.21 -15.62 -0.43
CA TYR A 36 -8.99 -15.31 -1.16
C TYR A 36 -9.01 -15.82 -2.62
N GLU A 37 -9.55 -17.03 -2.86
CA GLU A 37 -9.73 -17.54 -4.23
C GLU A 37 -10.71 -16.71 -5.04
N LYS A 38 -11.80 -16.20 -4.44
CA LYS A 38 -12.73 -15.28 -5.12
C LYS A 38 -12.02 -13.99 -5.53
N TYR A 39 -11.21 -13.43 -4.63
CA TYR A 39 -10.40 -12.25 -4.94
C TYR A 39 -9.41 -12.52 -6.08
N LYS A 40 -8.64 -13.60 -6.02
CA LYS A 40 -7.68 -13.96 -7.08
C LYS A 40 -8.33 -14.15 -8.45
N LYS A 41 -9.58 -14.60 -8.48
CA LYS A 41 -10.38 -14.75 -9.71
C LYS A 41 -11.06 -13.45 -10.16
N GLY A 42 -10.87 -12.34 -9.46
CA GLY A 42 -11.52 -11.06 -9.75
C GLY A 42 -13.03 -11.06 -9.54
N MET A 43 -13.56 -11.98 -8.73
CA MET A 43 -14.99 -12.07 -8.41
C MET A 43 -15.40 -11.08 -7.32
N ILE A 44 -14.46 -10.65 -6.51
CA ILE A 44 -14.58 -9.61 -5.49
C ILE A 44 -13.34 -8.72 -5.54
N THR A 45 -13.48 -7.48 -5.06
CA THR A 45 -12.37 -6.53 -4.96
C THR A 45 -11.44 -6.83 -3.77
N VAL A 46 -10.30 -6.16 -3.67
CA VAL A 46 -9.41 -6.27 -2.51
C VAL A 46 -10.08 -5.71 -1.26
N GLU A 47 -10.86 -4.63 -1.41
CA GLU A 47 -11.63 -4.01 -0.34
C GLU A 47 -12.68 -5.00 0.21
N GLU A 48 -13.48 -5.62 -0.66
CA GLU A 48 -14.46 -6.63 -0.28
C GLU A 48 -13.80 -7.86 0.37
N SER A 49 -12.67 -8.31 -0.18
CA SER A 49 -11.91 -9.43 0.39
C SER A 49 -11.50 -9.14 1.83
N ASN A 50 -10.96 -7.97 2.11
CA ASN A 50 -10.59 -7.57 3.47
C ASN A 50 -11.81 -7.41 4.38
N ILE A 51 -12.90 -6.79 3.90
CA ILE A 51 -14.15 -6.66 4.67
C ILE A 51 -14.67 -8.03 5.11
N PHE A 52 -14.70 -9.00 4.21
CA PHE A 52 -15.24 -10.34 4.51
C PHE A 52 -14.29 -11.15 5.39
N SER A 53 -13.00 -11.14 5.13
CA SER A 53 -12.03 -11.98 5.83
C SER A 53 -11.76 -11.51 7.26
N PHE A 54 -11.60 -10.20 7.47
CA PHE A 54 -11.38 -9.64 8.81
C PHE A 54 -12.61 -9.71 9.71
N LYS A 55 -13.83 -9.73 9.16
CA LYS A 55 -15.08 -9.77 9.92
C LYS A 55 -15.16 -10.94 10.91
N SER A 56 -14.61 -12.09 10.55
CA SER A 56 -14.62 -13.29 11.38
C SER A 56 -13.34 -13.54 12.15
N LEU A 57 -12.36 -12.62 12.06
CA LEU A 57 -11.07 -12.78 12.71
C LEU A 57 -11.18 -12.40 14.19
N LYS A 58 -11.17 -13.43 15.06
CA LYS A 58 -11.39 -13.29 16.51
C LYS A 58 -10.06 -13.37 17.26
N THR A 59 -9.27 -12.30 17.21
CA THR A 59 -8.08 -12.18 18.04
C THR A 59 -7.92 -10.78 18.58
N LYS A 60 -7.17 -10.63 19.69
CA LYS A 60 -6.92 -9.33 20.28
C LYS A 60 -6.01 -8.49 19.40
N LYS A 61 -6.28 -7.19 19.32
CA LYS A 61 -5.42 -6.25 18.59
C LYS A 61 -3.96 -6.37 18.97
N THR A 62 -3.66 -6.54 20.27
CA THR A 62 -2.29 -6.70 20.77
C THR A 62 -1.57 -7.92 20.21
N ASN A 63 -2.28 -9.02 19.95
CA ASN A 63 -1.68 -10.21 19.33
C ASN A 63 -1.31 -9.94 17.87
N LEU A 64 -2.20 -9.27 17.13
CA LEU A 64 -1.96 -8.87 15.74
C LEU A 64 -0.80 -7.88 15.66
N ASP A 65 -0.79 -6.85 16.51
CA ASP A 65 0.29 -5.86 16.53
C ASP A 65 1.65 -6.53 16.79
N ASN A 66 1.72 -7.46 17.75
CA ASN A 66 2.96 -8.18 18.07
C ASN A 66 3.37 -9.11 16.92
N PHE A 67 2.40 -9.79 16.31
CA PHE A 67 2.66 -10.68 15.17
C PHE A 67 3.20 -9.90 13.97
N VAL A 68 2.56 -8.80 13.60
CA VAL A 68 2.99 -7.92 12.50
C VAL A 68 4.40 -7.40 12.75
N LYS A 69 4.67 -6.83 13.93
CA LYS A 69 5.99 -6.31 14.29
C LYS A 69 7.11 -7.36 14.22
N LYS A 70 6.80 -8.61 14.50
CA LYS A 70 7.77 -9.72 14.50
C LYS A 70 8.02 -10.28 13.10
N ASN A 71 6.99 -10.37 12.27
CA ASN A 71 7.01 -11.18 11.05
C ASN A 71 7.08 -10.36 9.75
N VAL A 72 6.57 -9.13 9.75
CA VAL A 72 6.60 -8.28 8.54
C VAL A 72 8.03 -7.80 8.26
N LYS A 73 8.42 -7.88 7.01
CA LYS A 73 9.73 -7.43 6.52
C LYS A 73 9.53 -6.37 5.46
N PHE A 74 10.23 -5.27 5.59
CA PHE A 74 10.29 -4.26 4.54
C PHE A 74 11.30 -4.64 3.45
N ARG A 75 11.08 -4.14 2.23
CA ARG A 75 12.08 -4.25 1.17
C ARG A 75 13.37 -3.53 1.59
N LYS A 76 14.50 -4.10 1.20
CA LYS A 76 15.81 -3.53 1.53
C LYS A 76 15.91 -2.08 1.05
N GLY A 77 16.48 -1.21 1.89
CA GLY A 77 16.67 0.20 1.55
C GLY A 77 15.42 1.07 1.72
N PHE A 78 14.26 0.51 2.17
CA PHE A 78 13.05 1.32 2.39
C PHE A 78 13.26 2.44 3.40
N LEU A 79 13.87 2.15 4.54
CA LEU A 79 14.09 3.15 5.58
C LEU A 79 15.03 4.26 5.11
N GLU A 80 16.07 3.92 4.37
CA GLU A 80 16.99 4.87 3.76
C GLU A 80 16.29 5.74 2.72
N PHE A 81 15.43 5.16 1.89
CA PHE A 81 14.62 5.90 0.93
C PHE A 81 13.63 6.84 1.61
N TYR A 82 12.91 6.36 2.63
CA TYR A 82 11.97 7.18 3.40
C TYR A 82 12.68 8.37 4.05
N ASN A 83 13.83 8.15 4.69
CA ASN A 83 14.62 9.21 5.30
C ASN A 83 15.11 10.23 4.25
N TYR A 84 15.59 9.75 3.10
CA TYR A 84 16.00 10.61 1.99
C TYR A 84 14.84 11.50 1.49
N VAL A 85 13.65 10.92 1.28
CA VAL A 85 12.45 11.65 0.84
C VAL A 85 12.10 12.77 1.82
N ASN A 86 12.13 12.46 3.12
CA ASN A 86 11.87 13.46 4.18
C ASN A 86 12.96 14.54 4.24
N GLU A 87 14.24 14.18 4.10
CA GLU A 87 15.37 15.11 4.13
C GLU A 87 15.27 16.15 3.00
N ILE A 88 14.85 15.73 1.82
CA ILE A 88 14.67 16.64 0.67
C ILE A 88 13.30 17.32 0.64
N GLY A 89 12.44 17.07 1.64
CA GLY A 89 11.16 17.75 1.85
C GLY A 89 10.07 17.40 0.83
N LEU A 90 10.05 16.18 0.31
CA LEU A 90 8.95 15.70 -0.52
C LEU A 90 7.84 15.10 0.35
N ASP A 91 6.59 15.25 -0.10
CA ASP A 91 5.46 14.60 0.54
C ASP A 91 5.48 13.09 0.26
N PHE A 92 5.27 12.30 1.32
CA PHE A 92 5.21 10.85 1.26
C PHE A 92 3.89 10.36 1.81
N LYS A 93 3.12 9.65 0.97
CA LYS A 93 1.81 9.10 1.35
C LYS A 93 1.71 7.61 1.01
N ILE A 94 1.12 6.85 1.91
CA ILE A 94 0.76 5.45 1.68
C ILE A 94 -0.73 5.41 1.32
N VAL A 95 -1.06 4.92 0.12
CA VAL A 95 -2.44 4.70 -0.34
C VAL A 95 -2.58 3.21 -0.66
N SER A 96 -3.16 2.46 0.26
CA SER A 96 -3.15 1.00 0.23
C SER A 96 -4.56 0.40 0.31
N GLY A 97 -4.79 -0.65 -0.47
CA GLY A 97 -5.94 -1.53 -0.29
C GLY A 97 -5.90 -2.33 1.01
N GLY A 98 -4.82 -2.25 1.77
CA GLY A 98 -4.67 -2.87 3.09
C GLY A 98 -5.45 -2.19 4.21
N VAL A 99 -5.14 -2.53 5.46
CA VAL A 99 -5.88 -2.05 6.65
C VAL A 99 -4.94 -1.34 7.63
N ASP A 100 -5.39 -0.23 8.17
CA ASP A 100 -4.60 0.74 8.94
C ASP A 100 -3.85 0.12 10.14
N PHE A 101 -4.48 -0.76 10.90
CA PHE A 101 -3.87 -1.28 12.12
C PHE A 101 -2.54 -2.01 11.88
N TYR A 102 -2.47 -2.80 10.82
CA TYR A 102 -1.24 -3.53 10.54
C TYR A 102 -0.19 -2.65 9.83
N ILE A 103 -0.61 -1.69 9.02
CA ILE A 103 0.30 -0.71 8.43
C ILE A 103 0.98 0.09 9.55
N TYR A 104 0.21 0.55 10.56
CA TYR A 104 0.73 1.25 11.73
C TYR A 104 1.72 0.39 12.52
N SER A 105 1.36 -0.88 12.76
CA SER A 105 2.20 -1.80 13.51
C SER A 105 3.52 -2.09 12.78
N ALA A 106 3.47 -2.28 11.46
CA ALA A 106 4.64 -2.53 10.65
C ALA A 106 5.59 -1.32 10.60
N LEU A 107 5.08 -0.11 10.33
CA LEU A 107 5.89 1.11 10.34
C LEU A 107 6.56 1.34 11.70
N SER A 108 5.82 1.13 12.78
CA SER A 108 6.38 1.23 14.14
C SER A 108 7.50 0.23 14.40
N SER A 109 7.51 -0.94 13.75
CA SER A 109 8.57 -1.95 13.93
C SER A 109 9.92 -1.53 13.37
N VAL A 110 9.93 -0.59 12.43
CA VAL A 110 11.16 -0.02 11.82
C VAL A 110 11.45 1.41 12.30
N GLY A 111 10.78 1.85 13.37
CA GLY A 111 11.03 3.14 14.00
C GLY A 111 10.37 4.35 13.34
N ILE A 112 9.47 4.14 12.38
CA ILE A 112 8.67 5.21 11.77
C ILE A 112 7.43 5.43 12.66
N ASP A 113 7.20 6.67 13.12
CA ASP A 113 5.94 7.03 13.76
C ASP A 113 4.82 7.06 12.71
N PRO A 114 3.80 6.21 12.81
CA PRO A 114 2.71 6.20 11.83
C PRO A 114 1.95 7.53 11.72
N LYS A 115 2.05 8.39 12.73
CA LYS A 115 1.43 9.72 12.71
C LYS A 115 2.21 10.73 11.86
N SER A 116 3.47 10.44 11.55
CA SER A 116 4.28 11.28 10.66
C SER A 116 4.08 10.98 9.18
N VAL A 117 3.29 9.95 8.85
CA VAL A 117 2.99 9.52 7.48
C VAL A 117 1.50 9.62 7.23
N GLU A 118 1.08 10.23 6.14
CA GLU A 118 -0.32 10.16 5.73
C GLU A 118 -0.63 8.78 5.17
N ILE A 119 -1.50 8.04 5.88
CA ILE A 119 -1.88 6.67 5.54
C ILE A 119 -3.36 6.62 5.21
N ILE A 120 -3.66 6.33 3.97
CA ILE A 120 -4.99 6.20 3.38
C ILE A 120 -5.21 4.71 3.08
N SER A 121 -6.09 4.09 3.86
CA SER A 121 -6.30 2.64 3.83
C SER A 121 -7.63 2.25 4.47
N GLY A 122 -8.00 0.99 4.42
CA GLY A 122 -9.14 0.47 5.18
C GLY A 122 -9.02 0.81 6.66
N LYS A 123 -10.13 1.23 7.27
CA LYS A 123 -10.23 1.59 8.69
C LYS A 123 -10.77 0.41 9.48
N ALA A 124 -10.00 -0.06 10.45
CA ALA A 124 -10.36 -1.19 11.29
C ALA A 124 -11.04 -0.75 12.59
N THR A 125 -12.16 -1.37 12.91
CA THR A 125 -12.81 -1.29 14.22
C THR A 125 -12.87 -2.66 14.84
N PHE A 126 -12.20 -2.83 15.99
CA PHE A 126 -12.16 -4.07 16.75
C PHE A 126 -13.41 -4.19 17.63
N ASN A 127 -14.11 -5.32 17.54
CA ASN A 127 -15.28 -5.62 18.34
C ASN A 127 -15.28 -7.10 18.81
N SER A 128 -16.29 -7.52 19.56
CA SER A 128 -16.38 -8.88 20.11
C SER A 128 -16.60 -9.96 19.06
N GLU A 129 -17.10 -9.59 17.89
CA GLU A 129 -17.44 -10.52 16.81
C GLU A 129 -16.32 -10.67 15.77
N GLY A 130 -15.37 -9.73 15.75
CA GLY A 130 -14.26 -9.71 14.83
C GLY A 130 -13.75 -8.30 14.56
N ILE A 131 -13.29 -8.04 13.35
CA ILE A 131 -12.76 -6.74 12.93
C ILE A 131 -13.61 -6.22 11.78
N SER A 132 -14.33 -5.13 12.02
CA SER A 132 -15.01 -4.41 10.93
C SER A 132 -14.01 -3.56 10.17
N VAL A 133 -13.96 -3.71 8.85
CA VAL A 133 -13.11 -2.90 7.95
C VAL A 133 -14.03 -2.07 7.06
N GLN A 134 -13.71 -0.79 6.90
CA GLN A 134 -14.43 0.13 6.02
C GLN A 134 -13.42 0.96 5.23
N TYR A 135 -13.74 1.19 3.97
CA TYR A 135 -13.02 2.11 3.09
C TYR A 135 -13.91 3.31 2.82
N PHE A 136 -13.33 4.48 2.82
CA PHE A 136 -14.06 5.72 2.59
C PHE A 136 -13.43 6.48 1.41
N ASP A 137 -14.27 7.16 0.64
CA ASP A 137 -13.83 8.13 -0.34
C ASP A 137 -13.53 9.50 0.32
N LEU A 138 -13.28 10.50 -0.51
CA LEU A 138 -12.97 11.87 -0.09
C LEU A 138 -14.14 12.59 0.60
N GLU A 139 -15.37 12.14 0.38
CA GLU A 139 -16.59 12.68 0.99
C GLU A 139 -17.01 11.86 2.24
N ASN A 140 -16.16 10.93 2.70
CA ASN A 140 -16.45 9.97 3.76
C ASN A 140 -17.63 9.02 3.46
N LEU A 141 -17.90 8.78 2.18
CA LEU A 141 -18.84 7.74 1.76
C LEU A 141 -18.10 6.40 1.63
N SER A 142 -18.82 5.32 1.94
CA SER A 142 -18.23 3.98 1.83
C SER A 142 -17.94 3.63 0.38
N ILE A 143 -16.74 3.12 0.11
CA ILE A 143 -16.28 2.71 -1.21
C ILE A 143 -15.77 1.26 -1.15
N SER A 144 -16.05 0.48 -2.19
CA SER A 144 -15.66 -0.94 -2.28
C SER A 144 -14.86 -1.30 -3.54
N GLU A 145 -14.53 -0.32 -4.37
CA GLU A 145 -13.74 -0.51 -5.59
C GLU A 145 -12.91 0.72 -5.95
N ASN A 146 -11.82 0.53 -6.68
CA ASN A 146 -10.92 1.59 -7.16
C ASN A 146 -10.44 2.59 -6.08
N PHE A 147 -10.31 2.11 -4.85
CA PHE A 147 -9.93 2.95 -3.71
C PHE A 147 -8.66 3.76 -3.96
N LYS A 148 -7.57 3.10 -4.41
CA LYS A 148 -6.30 3.77 -4.71
C LYS A 148 -6.44 4.80 -5.83
N GLY A 149 -7.15 4.45 -6.91
CA GLY A 149 -7.38 5.33 -8.06
C GLY A 149 -8.09 6.63 -7.67
N THR A 150 -9.15 6.54 -6.86
CA THR A 150 -9.89 7.69 -6.36
C THR A 150 -8.99 8.71 -5.65
N TYR A 151 -8.11 8.25 -4.78
CA TYR A 151 -7.17 9.14 -4.08
C TYR A 151 -6.06 9.67 -4.99
N THR A 152 -5.59 8.87 -5.95
CA THR A 152 -4.58 9.33 -6.90
C THR A 152 -5.13 10.43 -7.82
N GLU A 153 -6.37 10.30 -8.30
CA GLU A 153 -7.06 11.34 -9.07
C GLU A 153 -7.18 12.66 -8.27
N PHE A 154 -7.50 12.58 -7.00
CA PHE A 154 -7.52 13.75 -6.11
C PHE A 154 -6.12 14.35 -5.94
N HIS A 155 -5.10 13.54 -5.67
CA HIS A 155 -3.73 14.03 -5.52
C HIS A 155 -3.22 14.70 -6.81
N LYS A 156 -3.64 14.23 -7.97
CA LYS A 156 -3.31 14.84 -9.26
C LYS A 156 -3.80 16.28 -9.41
N GLN A 157 -4.82 16.67 -8.66
CA GLN A 157 -5.33 18.06 -8.65
C GLN A 157 -4.52 18.98 -7.74
N ILE A 158 -3.78 18.41 -6.78
CA ILE A 158 -3.06 19.14 -5.73
C ILE A 158 -1.56 19.20 -6.04
N TYR A 159 -1.00 18.08 -6.51
CA TYR A 159 0.42 17.93 -6.77
C TYR A 159 0.73 18.13 -8.25
N SER A 160 1.82 18.81 -8.54
CA SER A 160 2.29 19.03 -9.91
C SER A 160 3.00 17.80 -10.50
N LYS A 161 3.46 16.87 -9.65
CA LYS A 161 4.07 15.62 -10.06
C LYS A 161 3.79 14.53 -9.02
N ILE A 162 3.36 13.38 -9.49
CA ILE A 162 3.18 12.16 -8.68
C ILE A 162 4.18 11.10 -9.13
N ILE A 163 4.99 10.63 -8.18
CA ILE A 163 5.86 9.46 -8.35
C ILE A 163 5.18 8.30 -7.61
N TYR A 164 4.71 7.31 -8.38
CA TYR A 164 3.90 6.21 -7.88
C TYR A 164 4.70 4.91 -7.74
N PHE A 165 4.46 4.18 -6.65
CA PHE A 165 5.06 2.87 -6.39
C PHE A 165 3.97 1.82 -6.22
N GLY A 166 4.07 0.69 -6.94
CA GLY A 166 3.10 -0.40 -6.85
C GLY A 166 3.63 -1.75 -7.34
N ASP A 167 2.89 -2.81 -7.02
CA ASP A 167 3.27 -4.20 -7.29
C ASP A 167 2.26 -4.99 -8.15
N SER A 168 0.99 -4.58 -8.17
CA SER A 168 -0.09 -5.43 -8.64
C SER A 168 -1.14 -4.72 -9.50
N PHE A 169 -2.14 -5.46 -9.95
CA PHE A 169 -3.24 -4.91 -10.77
C PHE A 169 -4.11 -3.90 -10.01
N THR A 170 -4.14 -3.93 -8.68
CA THR A 170 -4.85 -2.92 -7.88
C THR A 170 -4.23 -1.53 -7.98
N ASP A 171 -2.97 -1.45 -8.44
CA ASP A 171 -2.21 -0.22 -8.65
C ASP A 171 -2.37 0.37 -10.05
N LEU A 172 -2.93 -0.41 -10.99
CA LEU A 172 -2.90 -0.09 -12.41
C LEU A 172 -3.51 1.28 -12.75
N ASN A 173 -4.66 1.60 -12.16
CA ASN A 173 -5.33 2.88 -12.39
C ASN A 173 -4.49 4.05 -11.85
N SER A 174 -3.99 3.93 -10.62
CA SER A 174 -3.13 4.93 -9.99
C SER A 174 -1.84 5.14 -10.76
N ALA A 175 -1.16 4.05 -11.13
CA ALA A 175 0.09 4.12 -11.87
C ALA A 175 -0.08 4.82 -13.23
N LYS A 176 -1.11 4.48 -14.00
CA LYS A 176 -1.35 5.05 -15.33
C LYS A 176 -1.61 6.56 -15.36
N ILE A 177 -2.14 7.13 -14.28
CA ILE A 177 -2.39 8.57 -14.19
C ILE A 177 -1.26 9.34 -13.50
N SER A 178 -0.26 8.64 -12.97
CA SER A 178 0.93 9.22 -12.34
C SER A 178 1.99 9.63 -13.36
N ASP A 179 2.90 10.52 -12.98
CA ASP A 179 3.89 11.10 -13.89
C ASP A 179 5.15 10.25 -14.01
N VAL A 180 5.49 9.52 -12.94
CA VAL A 180 6.62 8.59 -12.88
C VAL A 180 6.15 7.32 -12.17
N ILE A 181 6.49 6.17 -12.71
CA ILE A 181 6.03 4.89 -12.19
C ILE A 181 7.25 4.05 -11.79
N PHE A 182 7.25 3.60 -10.55
CA PHE A 182 8.11 2.52 -10.06
C PHE A 182 7.26 1.27 -9.88
N ALA A 183 7.61 0.21 -10.59
CA ALA A 183 6.84 -1.04 -10.58
C ALA A 183 7.69 -2.24 -10.18
N THR A 184 7.08 -3.10 -9.35
CA THR A 184 7.65 -4.40 -8.99
C THR A 184 6.66 -5.53 -9.29
N ASP A 185 7.05 -6.77 -9.11
CA ASP A 185 6.23 -7.97 -9.18
C ASP A 185 5.28 -8.03 -10.41
N LYS A 186 3.98 -8.20 -10.22
CA LYS A 186 2.98 -8.37 -11.28
C LYS A 186 2.77 -7.10 -12.11
N LEU A 187 2.83 -5.92 -11.47
CA LEU A 187 2.68 -4.65 -12.17
C LEU A 187 3.84 -4.45 -13.15
N LYS A 188 5.09 -4.72 -12.73
CA LYS A 188 6.27 -4.71 -13.59
C LYS A 188 6.10 -5.63 -14.79
N GLN A 189 5.66 -6.87 -14.56
CA GLN A 189 5.44 -7.85 -15.65
C GLN A 189 4.39 -7.36 -16.65
N TYR A 190 3.30 -6.78 -16.17
CA TYR A 190 2.25 -6.21 -17.00
C TYR A 190 2.77 -5.03 -17.83
N PHE A 191 3.48 -4.08 -17.22
CA PHE A 191 4.01 -2.91 -17.93
C PHE A 191 5.07 -3.28 -18.95
N ASN A 192 5.93 -4.25 -18.67
CA ASN A 192 6.88 -4.78 -19.65
C ASN A 192 6.14 -5.37 -20.87
N LYS A 193 5.09 -6.16 -20.64
CA LYS A 193 4.28 -6.76 -21.72
C LYS A 193 3.57 -5.72 -22.57
N GLU A 194 3.00 -4.70 -21.97
CA GLU A 194 2.24 -3.64 -22.63
C GLU A 194 3.14 -2.47 -23.13
N SER A 195 4.45 -2.58 -22.95
CA SER A 195 5.44 -1.53 -23.31
C SER A 195 5.12 -0.16 -22.68
N ILE A 196 4.64 -0.17 -21.43
CA ILE A 196 4.37 1.03 -20.65
C ILE A 196 5.67 1.45 -19.95
N GLU A 197 6.06 2.72 -20.11
CA GLU A 197 7.27 3.26 -19.49
C GLU A 197 7.17 3.24 -17.97
N HIS A 198 8.17 2.67 -17.31
CA HIS A 198 8.27 2.59 -15.86
C HIS A 198 9.71 2.27 -15.44
N PHE A 199 10.02 2.53 -14.18
CA PHE A 199 11.25 2.09 -13.53
C PHE A 199 10.99 0.79 -12.77
N PRO A 200 11.55 -0.35 -13.20
CA PRO A 200 11.47 -1.58 -12.43
C PRO A 200 12.37 -1.49 -11.20
N PHE A 201 11.94 -2.09 -10.07
CA PHE A 201 12.76 -2.17 -8.87
C PHE A 201 12.53 -3.48 -8.11
N GLU A 202 13.57 -3.94 -7.41
CA GLU A 202 13.51 -5.08 -6.48
C GLU A 202 13.77 -4.62 -5.04
N ASN A 203 14.48 -3.50 -4.87
CA ASN A 203 14.79 -2.93 -3.57
C ASN A 203 14.90 -1.40 -3.67
N TYR A 204 14.85 -0.71 -2.53
CA TYR A 204 14.85 0.75 -2.50
C TYR A 204 16.23 1.39 -2.62
N PHE A 205 17.33 0.62 -2.59
CA PHE A 205 18.64 1.14 -2.96
C PHE A 205 18.71 1.44 -4.46
N GLU A 206 18.15 0.56 -5.31
CA GLU A 206 17.98 0.80 -6.75
C GLU A 206 17.15 2.06 -7.02
N VAL A 207 16.05 2.23 -6.27
CA VAL A 207 15.20 3.42 -6.34
C VAL A 207 16.00 4.69 -6.03
N LEU A 208 16.80 4.69 -4.97
CA LEU A 208 17.65 5.82 -4.59
C LEU A 208 18.68 6.20 -5.68
N GLU A 209 19.26 5.20 -6.34
CA GLU A 209 20.18 5.43 -7.47
C GLU A 209 19.45 6.11 -8.63
N ILE A 210 18.27 5.58 -9.04
CA ILE A 210 17.45 6.15 -10.11
C ILE A 210 17.02 7.59 -9.76
N PHE A 211 16.61 7.85 -8.51
CA PHE A 211 16.24 9.21 -8.07
C PHE A 211 17.35 10.23 -8.27
N LYS A 212 18.60 9.84 -7.99
CA LYS A 212 19.78 10.69 -8.15
C LYS A 212 20.17 10.87 -9.62
N GLU A 213 20.20 9.79 -10.38
CA GLU A 213 20.60 9.80 -11.79
C GLU A 213 19.62 10.56 -12.68
N GLN A 214 18.32 10.32 -12.51
CA GLN A 214 17.25 10.91 -13.32
C GLN A 214 16.80 12.29 -12.82
N ASN A 215 17.38 12.80 -11.72
CA ASN A 215 16.96 14.07 -11.11
C ASN A 215 15.45 14.18 -10.90
N LEU A 216 14.79 13.09 -10.47
CA LEU A 216 13.33 12.99 -10.37
C LEU A 216 12.70 14.03 -9.43
N THR A 217 13.50 14.65 -8.59
CA THR A 217 13.10 15.70 -7.63
C THR A 217 13.13 17.11 -8.23
N LYS A 218 13.54 17.25 -9.49
CA LYS A 218 13.52 18.53 -10.22
C LYS A 218 12.27 18.63 -11.10
N PHE A 219 11.81 19.84 -11.28
CA PHE A 219 10.73 20.22 -12.19
C PHE A 219 11.28 20.55 -13.57
#